data_f12f3e86940eb0901a7e968ef57dafaf
#
_entry.id   f12f3e86940eb0901a7e968ef57dafaf
#
_cell.length_a   1.000
_cell.length_b   1.000
_cell.length_c   1.000
_cell.angle_alpha   90.00
_cell.angle_beta   90.00
_cell.angle_gamma   90.00
#
_symmetry.space_group_name_H-M   'P 1'
#
loop_
_entity.id
_entity.type
_entity.pdbx_description
1 polymer ?
#
loop_
_entity_poly.entity_id
_entity_poly.type
_entity_poly.pdbx_seq_one_letter_code
_entity_poly.pdbx_strand_id
1 'polypeptide(L)'
;MLRLVTLIGGLALLWAVFAFGGRPHAPVIQEDVRARTAAAIGQAGYDGVTVAVDGRDVTLAGRVAVSADIDAAGATASSVRGVRVVSNELRIAEPYHTQFCKDRGILLTGDVADLDAERAFPERARDMFRYYRVEEDLDVRAGAPAGFRQFMDHALLELGQLDEGCITLNDRALLIRGTMRSQRALDLMQERMVVVADLDFNVSYDVSLPELSAQARTCQAEANRRVAPGETVLFDFDSDVVHEAGRELLDEVVEIAALCPQVNVEVSGHTDAVGDKDYNIALSERRAEAVVAYLVEAGMEANRLSAVGMGFSQPVADNSTEAGRVQNRRIEFRAREN
;
A
#
# COMPACT_ATOMS: atom_id res chain seq x y z
N MET A 1 -56.14 17.42 -66.35
CA MET A 1 -56.52 16.91 -65.06
C MET A 1 -55.73 15.62 -64.63
N LEU A 2 -55.48 14.68 -65.55
CA LEU A 2 -54.84 13.37 -65.23
C LEU A 2 -53.41 13.54 -64.66
N ARG A 3 -52.60 14.46 -65.18
CA ARG A 3 -51.21 14.69 -64.71
C ARG A 3 -51.11 15.30 -63.30
N LEU A 4 -52.12 16.01 -62.84
CA LEU A 4 -52.17 16.68 -61.54
C LEU A 4 -52.51 15.59 -60.45
N VAL A 5 -53.43 14.71 -60.81
CA VAL A 5 -53.84 13.59 -59.90
C VAL A 5 -52.71 12.59 -59.66
N THR A 6 -51.88 12.30 -60.67
CA THR A 6 -50.74 11.40 -60.53
C THR A 6 -49.61 12.04 -59.66
N LEU A 7 -49.45 13.37 -59.80
CA LEU A 7 -48.42 14.08 -58.99
C LEU A 7 -48.81 14.16 -57.50
N ILE A 8 -50.07 14.42 -57.19
CA ILE A 8 -50.62 14.46 -55.83
C ILE A 8 -50.62 13.08 -55.20
N GLY A 9 -51.02 12.04 -56.00
CA GLY A 9 -50.95 10.64 -55.53
C GLY A 9 -49.50 10.17 -55.20
N GLY A 10 -48.53 10.58 -56.05
CA GLY A 10 -47.13 10.27 -55.83
C GLY A 10 -46.56 10.96 -54.59
N LEU A 11 -46.91 12.25 -54.36
CA LEU A 11 -46.51 12.98 -53.15
C LEU A 11 -47.14 12.42 -51.87
N ALA A 12 -48.41 12.02 -51.93
CA ALA A 12 -49.11 11.41 -50.81
C ALA A 12 -48.50 10.04 -50.46
N LEU A 13 -48.14 9.23 -51.49
CA LEU A 13 -47.45 7.95 -51.27
C LEU A 13 -46.05 8.13 -50.67
N LEU A 14 -45.28 9.09 -51.16
CA LEU A 14 -43.98 9.45 -50.61
C LEU A 14 -44.11 9.95 -49.18
N TRP A 15 -45.12 10.75 -48.87
CA TRP A 15 -45.39 11.21 -47.52
C TRP A 15 -45.82 10.07 -46.61
N ALA A 16 -46.66 9.15 -47.07
CA ALA A 16 -47.07 7.96 -46.32
C ALA A 16 -45.88 7.03 -46.06
N VAL A 17 -45.01 6.77 -47.02
CA VAL A 17 -43.77 6.00 -46.83
C VAL A 17 -42.85 6.67 -45.83
N PHE A 18 -42.72 8.02 -45.91
CA PHE A 18 -41.92 8.77 -44.93
C PHE A 18 -42.57 8.82 -43.55
N ALA A 19 -43.90 8.98 -43.46
CA ALA A 19 -44.62 9.08 -42.18
C ALA A 19 -44.78 7.75 -41.46
N PHE A 20 -44.95 6.64 -42.21
CA PHE A 20 -45.26 5.32 -41.67
C PHE A 20 -44.13 4.28 -41.81
N GLY A 21 -43.22 4.45 -42.79
CA GLY A 21 -42.13 3.52 -43.04
C GLY A 21 -40.86 3.74 -42.20
N GLY A 22 -40.58 4.99 -41.85
CA GLY A 22 -39.32 5.34 -41.18
C GLY A 22 -39.39 5.42 -39.65
N ARG A 23 -40.53 5.85 -39.10
CA ARG A 23 -40.64 6.12 -37.65
C ARG A 23 -40.64 4.89 -36.71
N PRO A 24 -41.28 3.76 -37.02
CA PRO A 24 -41.31 2.63 -36.11
C PRO A 24 -39.99 1.88 -36.03
N HIS A 25 -39.05 2.06 -36.95
CA HIS A 25 -37.78 1.32 -37.00
C HIS A 25 -36.61 2.09 -36.40
N ALA A 26 -36.74 3.40 -36.23
CA ALA A 26 -35.64 4.22 -35.66
C ALA A 26 -35.22 3.78 -34.28
N PRO A 27 -36.11 3.53 -33.29
CA PRO A 27 -35.70 3.07 -31.96
C PRO A 27 -35.09 1.65 -31.96
N VAL A 28 -35.56 0.77 -32.86
CA VAL A 28 -34.98 -0.58 -32.99
C VAL A 28 -33.57 -0.52 -33.56
N ILE A 29 -33.33 0.32 -34.56
CA ILE A 29 -31.99 0.53 -35.15
C ILE A 29 -31.05 1.14 -34.12
N GLN A 30 -31.52 2.13 -33.39
CA GLN A 30 -30.73 2.80 -32.34
C GLN A 30 -30.31 1.82 -31.24
N GLU A 31 -31.24 0.99 -30.74
CA GLU A 31 -30.96 0.00 -29.72
C GLU A 31 -30.00 -1.12 -30.21
N ASP A 32 -30.16 -1.56 -31.46
CA ASP A 32 -29.26 -2.55 -32.07
C ASP A 32 -27.83 -1.98 -32.26
N VAL A 33 -27.70 -0.73 -32.68
CA VAL A 33 -26.40 -0.05 -32.75
C VAL A 33 -25.78 0.12 -31.38
N ARG A 34 -26.59 0.50 -30.39
CA ARG A 34 -26.14 0.64 -29.00
C ARG A 34 -25.61 -0.69 -28.44
N ALA A 35 -26.41 -1.77 -28.58
CA ALA A 35 -26.03 -3.08 -28.06
C ALA A 35 -24.75 -3.62 -28.70
N ARG A 36 -24.60 -3.48 -30.03
CA ARG A 36 -23.39 -3.94 -30.74
C ARG A 36 -22.17 -3.11 -30.38
N THR A 37 -22.32 -1.78 -30.24
CA THR A 37 -21.22 -0.93 -29.86
C THR A 37 -20.79 -1.17 -28.43
N ALA A 38 -21.74 -1.32 -27.49
CA ALA A 38 -21.42 -1.67 -26.10
C ALA A 38 -20.71 -3.03 -25.98
N ALA A 39 -21.17 -4.02 -26.76
CA ALA A 39 -20.50 -5.33 -26.79
C ALA A 39 -19.08 -5.24 -27.35
N ALA A 40 -18.85 -4.47 -28.40
CA ALA A 40 -17.51 -4.29 -28.99
C ALA A 40 -16.56 -3.56 -28.02
N ILE A 41 -17.03 -2.53 -27.32
CA ILE A 41 -16.29 -1.78 -26.31
C ILE A 41 -15.94 -2.68 -25.12
N GLY A 42 -16.90 -3.48 -24.60
CA GLY A 42 -16.64 -4.43 -23.50
C GLY A 42 -15.66 -5.55 -23.92
N GLN A 43 -15.78 -6.11 -25.15
CA GLN A 43 -14.83 -7.10 -25.67
C GLN A 43 -13.41 -6.53 -25.86
N ALA A 44 -13.28 -5.23 -26.07
CA ALA A 44 -12.01 -4.54 -26.14
C ALA A 44 -11.42 -4.23 -24.73
N GLY A 45 -12.13 -4.57 -23.65
CA GLY A 45 -11.67 -4.37 -22.26
C GLY A 45 -11.94 -2.99 -21.67
N TYR A 46 -12.82 -2.19 -22.29
CA TYR A 46 -13.16 -0.84 -21.81
C TYR A 46 -14.42 -0.85 -20.92
N ASP A 47 -14.36 -1.54 -19.77
CA ASP A 47 -15.50 -1.72 -18.85
C ASP A 47 -16.02 -0.40 -18.24
N GLY A 48 -15.16 0.63 -18.16
CA GLY A 48 -15.51 1.96 -17.65
C GLY A 48 -16.15 2.91 -18.67
N VAL A 49 -16.41 2.43 -19.90
CA VAL A 49 -16.94 3.25 -21.00
C VAL A 49 -18.44 3.04 -21.17
N THR A 50 -19.20 4.12 -21.11
CA THR A 50 -20.63 4.13 -21.41
C THR A 50 -20.87 4.51 -22.88
N VAL A 51 -21.84 3.84 -23.49
CA VAL A 51 -22.23 4.04 -24.89
C VAL A 51 -23.64 4.61 -24.94
N ALA A 52 -23.75 5.86 -25.38
CA ALA A 52 -25.03 6.48 -25.73
C ALA A 52 -25.17 6.56 -27.25
N VAL A 53 -26.39 6.41 -27.76
CA VAL A 53 -26.64 6.45 -29.21
C VAL A 53 -27.87 7.31 -29.48
N ASP A 54 -27.74 8.20 -30.46
CA ASP A 54 -28.86 8.97 -31.04
C ASP A 54 -28.95 8.67 -32.55
N GLY A 55 -29.99 7.93 -32.92
CA GLY A 55 -30.13 7.38 -34.26
C GLY A 55 -29.00 6.41 -34.62
N ARG A 56 -27.93 6.90 -35.22
CA ARG A 56 -26.73 6.14 -35.63
C ARG A 56 -25.43 6.84 -35.16
N ASP A 57 -25.55 7.90 -34.41
CA ASP A 57 -24.44 8.64 -33.85
C ASP A 57 -24.16 8.11 -32.43
N VAL A 58 -22.94 7.76 -32.18
CA VAL A 58 -22.48 7.15 -30.92
C VAL A 58 -21.73 8.20 -30.12
N THR A 59 -22.03 8.31 -28.84
CA THR A 59 -21.23 9.06 -27.87
C THR A 59 -20.63 8.08 -26.91
N LEU A 60 -19.29 8.10 -26.81
CA LEU A 60 -18.54 7.39 -25.78
C LEU A 60 -18.24 8.35 -24.66
N ALA A 61 -18.63 8.00 -23.43
CA ALA A 61 -18.30 8.76 -22.23
C ALA A 61 -17.78 7.82 -21.14
N GLY A 62 -16.99 8.36 -20.22
CA GLY A 62 -16.37 7.59 -19.15
C GLY A 62 -14.87 7.86 -19.04
N ARG A 63 -14.17 6.91 -18.42
CA ARG A 63 -12.72 7.04 -18.17
C ARG A 63 -11.97 5.83 -18.70
N VAL A 64 -10.77 6.08 -19.23
CA VAL A 64 -9.81 5.05 -19.70
C VAL A 64 -8.46 5.26 -19.05
N ALA A 65 -7.65 4.20 -19.01
CA ALA A 65 -6.39 4.21 -18.26
C ALA A 65 -5.33 5.15 -18.87
N VAL A 66 -5.21 5.16 -20.22
CA VAL A 66 -4.20 5.96 -20.92
C VAL A 66 -4.79 6.68 -22.13
N SER A 67 -4.12 7.72 -22.60
CA SER A 67 -4.59 8.51 -23.76
C SER A 67 -4.74 7.67 -25.04
N ALA A 68 -3.92 6.66 -25.24
CA ALA A 68 -4.02 5.76 -26.39
C ALA A 68 -5.34 4.98 -26.42
N ASP A 69 -5.93 4.70 -25.26
CA ASP A 69 -7.22 4.01 -25.15
C ASP A 69 -8.39 4.88 -25.62
N ILE A 70 -8.26 6.20 -25.51
CA ILE A 70 -9.27 7.14 -26.05
C ILE A 70 -9.40 6.92 -27.56
N ASP A 71 -8.28 6.92 -28.27
CA ASP A 71 -8.26 6.74 -29.72
C ASP A 71 -8.68 5.32 -30.12
N ALA A 72 -8.20 4.31 -29.39
CA ALA A 72 -8.51 2.90 -29.65
C ALA A 72 -10.00 2.58 -29.40
N ALA A 73 -10.60 3.10 -28.34
CA ALA A 73 -12.04 2.94 -28.08
C ALA A 73 -12.87 3.66 -29.16
N GLY A 74 -12.47 4.87 -29.56
CA GLY A 74 -13.09 5.60 -30.67
C GLY A 74 -13.04 4.84 -31.99
N ALA A 75 -11.89 4.26 -32.33
CA ALA A 75 -11.71 3.43 -33.51
C ALA A 75 -12.57 2.14 -33.44
N THR A 76 -12.62 1.49 -32.27
CA THR A 76 -13.46 0.30 -32.04
C THR A 76 -14.93 0.63 -32.28
N ALA A 77 -15.46 1.71 -31.70
CA ALA A 77 -16.84 2.13 -31.92
C ALA A 77 -17.13 2.49 -33.37
N SER A 78 -16.18 3.15 -34.05
CA SER A 78 -16.32 3.55 -35.47
C SER A 78 -16.35 2.35 -36.42
N SER A 79 -15.74 1.22 -36.04
CA SER A 79 -15.72 -0.02 -36.82
C SER A 79 -17.04 -0.78 -36.78
N VAL A 80 -17.93 -0.45 -35.81
CA VAL A 80 -19.21 -1.18 -35.63
C VAL A 80 -20.16 -0.84 -36.78
N ARG A 81 -20.67 -1.88 -37.45
CA ARG A 81 -21.60 -1.74 -38.55
C ARG A 81 -22.88 -0.99 -38.12
N GLY A 82 -23.15 0.11 -38.78
CA GLY A 82 -24.32 0.92 -38.53
C GLY A 82 -24.02 2.24 -37.83
N VAL A 83 -22.88 2.39 -37.21
CA VAL A 83 -22.40 3.67 -36.67
C VAL A 83 -22.10 4.64 -37.79
N ARG A 84 -22.55 5.90 -37.62
CA ARG A 84 -22.32 6.98 -38.57
C ARG A 84 -21.23 7.95 -38.13
N VAL A 85 -21.30 8.37 -36.86
CA VAL A 85 -20.35 9.28 -36.23
C VAL A 85 -20.09 8.83 -34.84
N VAL A 86 -18.85 8.97 -34.36
CA VAL A 86 -18.49 8.75 -32.95
C VAL A 86 -18.04 10.08 -32.35
N SER A 87 -18.77 10.52 -31.31
CA SER A 87 -18.33 11.60 -30.40
C SER A 87 -17.60 10.97 -29.24
N ASN A 88 -16.31 11.23 -29.13
CA ASN A 88 -15.48 10.62 -28.08
C ASN A 88 -15.27 11.64 -26.96
N GLU A 89 -15.99 11.45 -25.84
CA GLU A 89 -15.94 12.28 -24.63
C GLU A 89 -15.20 11.57 -23.49
N LEU A 90 -14.38 10.57 -23.82
CA LEU A 90 -13.59 9.83 -22.85
C LEU A 90 -12.53 10.72 -22.22
N ARG A 91 -12.26 10.48 -20.95
CA ARG A 91 -11.20 11.15 -20.19
C ARG A 91 -10.22 10.11 -19.66
N ILE A 92 -9.00 10.52 -19.43
CA ILE A 92 -8.02 9.68 -18.70
C ILE A 92 -8.49 9.59 -17.25
N ALA A 93 -8.51 8.37 -16.70
CA ALA A 93 -8.76 8.18 -15.29
C ALA A 93 -7.62 8.86 -14.50
N GLU A 94 -7.97 9.59 -13.47
CA GLU A 94 -6.96 10.00 -12.49
C GLU A 94 -6.40 8.74 -11.84
N PRO A 95 -5.08 8.65 -11.65
CA PRO A 95 -4.48 7.50 -10.98
C PRO A 95 -5.12 7.29 -9.61
N TYR A 96 -5.33 6.03 -9.23
CA TYR A 96 -5.80 5.67 -7.90
C TYR A 96 -4.68 5.98 -6.91
N HIS A 97 -4.92 6.92 -6.01
CA HIS A 97 -3.88 7.46 -5.15
C HIS A 97 -4.23 7.25 -3.69
N THR A 98 -3.35 6.56 -2.96
CA THR A 98 -3.48 6.37 -1.51
C THR A 98 -2.12 6.59 -0.86
N GLN A 99 -2.09 7.33 0.24
CA GLN A 99 -0.86 7.64 0.94
C GLN A 99 -1.03 7.48 2.45
N PHE A 100 -0.09 6.77 3.07
CA PHE A 100 0.02 6.60 4.51
C PHE A 100 1.37 7.17 4.96
N CYS A 101 1.34 8.15 5.85
CA CYS A 101 2.53 8.83 6.35
C CYS A 101 2.66 8.70 7.86
N LYS A 102 3.91 8.64 8.31
CA LYS A 102 4.31 8.66 9.71
C LYS A 102 5.37 9.75 9.92
N ASP A 103 5.06 10.66 10.82
CA ASP A 103 5.97 11.69 11.33
C ASP A 103 5.62 11.89 12.82
N ARG A 104 5.18 13.05 13.24
CA ARG A 104 4.64 13.31 14.61
C ARG A 104 3.28 12.69 14.85
N GLY A 105 2.63 12.22 13.82
CA GLY A 105 1.35 11.53 13.77
C GLY A 105 1.33 10.54 12.62
N ILE A 106 0.21 9.85 12.48
CA ILE A 106 -0.10 9.01 11.32
C ILE A 106 -1.16 9.75 10.51
N LEU A 107 -0.90 9.93 9.23
CA LEU A 107 -1.82 10.55 8.29
C LEU A 107 -2.16 9.55 7.19
N LEU A 108 -3.44 9.27 6.99
CA LEU A 108 -3.97 8.41 5.95
C LEU A 108 -4.79 9.26 4.98
N THR A 109 -4.40 9.32 3.73
CA THR A 109 -5.07 10.18 2.72
C THR A 109 -5.27 9.46 1.41
N GLY A 110 -6.26 9.94 0.63
CA GLY A 110 -6.50 9.52 -0.74
C GLY A 110 -7.59 8.48 -0.91
N ASP A 111 -7.52 7.73 -2.01
CA ASP A 111 -8.58 6.84 -2.44
C ASP A 111 -8.59 5.51 -1.68
N VAL A 112 -9.78 5.02 -1.35
CA VAL A 112 -10.02 3.67 -0.81
C VAL A 112 -11.12 2.96 -1.60
N ALA A 113 -11.08 1.61 -1.61
CA ALA A 113 -11.93 0.80 -2.47
C ALA A 113 -13.42 0.87 -2.12
N ASP A 114 -13.73 0.96 -0.83
CA ASP A 114 -15.08 0.88 -0.28
C ASP A 114 -15.16 1.49 1.12
N LEU A 115 -16.37 1.60 1.65
CA LEU A 115 -16.65 2.12 2.99
C LEU A 115 -16.04 1.25 4.11
N ASP A 116 -15.82 -0.04 3.87
CA ASP A 116 -15.18 -0.91 4.84
C ASP A 116 -13.68 -0.60 4.95
N ALA A 117 -13.01 -0.33 3.84
CA ALA A 117 -11.62 0.11 3.82
C ALA A 117 -11.44 1.49 4.44
N GLU A 118 -12.34 2.45 4.14
CA GLU A 118 -12.36 3.80 4.74
C GLU A 118 -12.39 3.76 6.28
N ARG A 119 -13.11 2.80 6.86
CA ARG A 119 -13.18 2.62 8.32
C ARG A 119 -12.04 1.77 8.86
N ALA A 120 -11.71 0.67 8.17
CA ALA A 120 -10.79 -0.33 8.68
C ALA A 120 -9.34 0.17 8.76
N PHE A 121 -8.86 0.96 7.79
CA PHE A 121 -7.50 1.47 7.82
C PHE A 121 -7.22 2.42 8.99
N PRO A 122 -8.06 3.44 9.28
CA PRO A 122 -7.87 4.28 10.46
C PRO A 122 -8.00 3.52 11.79
N GLU A 123 -8.95 2.57 11.90
CA GLU A 123 -9.09 1.73 13.10
C GLU A 123 -7.82 0.91 13.32
N ARG A 124 -7.34 0.24 12.28
CA ARG A 124 -6.11 -0.55 12.35
C ARG A 124 -4.88 0.30 12.64
N ALA A 125 -4.78 1.48 12.03
CA ALA A 125 -3.71 2.43 12.34
C ALA A 125 -3.74 2.88 13.80
N ARG A 126 -4.92 3.16 14.39
CA ARG A 126 -5.06 3.49 15.82
C ARG A 126 -4.66 2.34 16.73
N ASP A 127 -4.95 1.11 16.33
CA ASP A 127 -4.54 -0.08 17.09
C ASP A 127 -3.03 -0.33 17.01
N MET A 128 -2.43 -0.14 15.85
CA MET A 128 -0.99 -0.35 15.63
C MET A 128 -0.15 0.79 16.21
N PHE A 129 -0.60 2.04 16.03
CA PHE A 129 0.15 3.26 16.35
C PHE A 129 -0.50 4.02 17.53
N ARG A 130 -0.77 3.35 18.63
CA ARG A 130 -1.50 3.91 19.79
C ARG A 130 -0.88 5.17 20.39
N TYR A 131 0.41 5.42 20.14
CA TYR A 131 1.13 6.62 20.61
C TYR A 131 1.05 7.80 19.65
N TYR A 132 0.57 7.56 18.46
CA TYR A 132 0.45 8.57 17.43
C TYR A 132 -1.00 9.04 17.31
N ARG A 133 -1.18 10.31 17.06
CA ARG A 133 -2.47 10.81 16.58
C ARG A 133 -2.67 10.30 15.16
N VAL A 134 -3.77 9.64 14.91
CA VAL A 134 -4.17 9.19 13.58
C VAL A 134 -5.16 10.18 13.01
N GLU A 135 -4.83 10.76 11.87
CA GLU A 135 -5.67 11.64 11.06
C GLU A 135 -5.97 10.95 9.74
N GLU A 136 -7.20 11.05 9.27
CA GLU A 136 -7.63 10.48 8.01
C GLU A 136 -8.34 11.51 7.15
N ASP A 137 -8.10 11.43 5.83
CA ASP A 137 -8.80 12.12 4.75
C ASP A 137 -8.86 11.15 3.56
N LEU A 138 -9.76 10.16 3.69
CA LEU A 138 -9.91 9.03 2.77
C LEU A 138 -11.22 9.19 2.01
N ASP A 139 -11.16 9.03 0.69
CA ASP A 139 -12.31 9.11 -0.20
C ASP A 139 -12.62 7.73 -0.81
N VAL A 140 -13.87 7.29 -0.73
CA VAL A 140 -14.30 6.05 -1.38
C VAL A 140 -14.40 6.27 -2.89
N ARG A 141 -13.57 5.55 -3.64
CA ARG A 141 -13.55 5.63 -5.10
C ARG A 141 -13.54 4.24 -5.74
N ALA A 142 -14.43 4.02 -6.69
CA ALA A 142 -14.44 2.79 -7.49
C ALA A 142 -13.20 2.72 -8.39
N GLY A 143 -12.75 1.50 -8.70
CA GLY A 143 -11.62 1.25 -9.59
C GLY A 143 -10.31 0.98 -8.86
N ALA A 144 -10.37 0.61 -7.59
CA ALA A 144 -9.19 0.14 -6.85
C ALA A 144 -8.54 -1.06 -7.57
N PRO A 145 -7.21 -1.12 -7.62
CA PRO A 145 -6.50 -2.27 -8.19
C PRO A 145 -6.89 -3.58 -7.48
N ALA A 146 -6.94 -4.68 -8.21
CA ALA A 146 -7.17 -5.99 -7.60
C ALA A 146 -6.11 -6.26 -6.52
N GLY A 147 -6.55 -6.74 -5.35
CA GLY A 147 -5.68 -6.97 -4.19
C GLY A 147 -5.33 -5.72 -3.38
N PHE A 148 -5.87 -4.54 -3.72
CA PHE A 148 -5.60 -3.25 -3.05
C PHE A 148 -5.67 -3.35 -1.52
N ARG A 149 -6.75 -3.89 -0.97
CA ARG A 149 -6.95 -3.94 0.48
C ARG A 149 -5.86 -4.76 1.17
N GLN A 150 -5.60 -5.98 0.68
CA GLN A 150 -4.58 -6.85 1.24
C GLN A 150 -3.18 -6.21 1.14
N PHE A 151 -2.91 -5.54 0.03
CA PHE A 151 -1.66 -4.85 -0.22
C PHE A 151 -1.46 -3.65 0.73
N MET A 152 -2.48 -2.80 0.88
CA MET A 152 -2.43 -1.64 1.77
C MET A 152 -2.43 -2.01 3.26
N ASP A 153 -3.01 -3.14 3.64
CA ASP A 153 -2.88 -3.70 4.98
C ASP A 153 -1.42 -4.05 5.33
N HIS A 154 -0.68 -4.62 4.36
CA HIS A 154 0.76 -4.85 4.51
C HIS A 154 1.56 -3.54 4.52
N ALA A 155 1.22 -2.60 3.63
CA ALA A 155 1.86 -1.30 3.58
C ALA A 155 1.72 -0.55 4.92
N LEU A 156 0.56 -0.64 5.56
CA LEU A 156 0.35 -0.04 6.88
C LEU A 156 1.26 -0.68 7.96
N LEU A 157 1.48 -1.99 7.89
CA LEU A 157 2.42 -2.67 8.78
C LEU A 157 3.86 -2.17 8.54
N GLU A 158 4.26 -2.04 7.27
CA GLU A 158 5.61 -1.58 6.91
C GLU A 158 5.84 -0.09 7.24
N LEU A 159 4.79 0.73 7.30
CA LEU A 159 4.87 2.09 7.80
C LEU A 159 5.43 2.13 9.24
N GLY A 160 5.14 1.10 10.04
CA GLY A 160 5.67 0.94 11.40
C GLY A 160 7.20 0.84 11.44
N GLN A 161 7.83 0.32 10.39
CA GLN A 161 9.28 0.14 10.30
C GLN A 161 10.03 1.43 9.96
N LEU A 162 9.36 2.41 9.38
CA LEU A 162 9.94 3.73 9.14
C LEU A 162 10.07 4.49 10.47
N ASP A 163 11.16 5.21 10.67
CA ASP A 163 11.26 6.20 11.73
C ASP A 163 10.32 7.37 11.40
N GLU A 164 10.42 7.88 10.18
CA GLU A 164 9.51 8.84 9.57
C GLU A 164 9.44 8.60 8.06
N GLY A 165 8.33 8.91 7.43
CA GLY A 165 8.19 8.77 6.00
C GLY A 165 6.77 8.44 5.56
N CYS A 166 6.64 8.16 4.27
CA CYS A 166 5.36 7.87 3.62
C CYS A 166 5.43 6.62 2.74
N ILE A 167 4.33 5.92 2.69
CA ILE A 167 4.06 4.86 1.72
C ILE A 167 2.96 5.38 0.80
N THR A 168 3.28 5.53 -0.47
CA THR A 168 2.40 6.12 -1.48
C THR A 168 2.12 5.13 -2.59
N LEU A 169 0.85 4.82 -2.79
CA LEU A 169 0.37 4.01 -3.90
C LEU A 169 -0.20 4.93 -4.99
N ASN A 170 0.27 4.75 -6.22
CA ASN A 170 -0.31 5.32 -7.43
C ASN A 170 -0.67 4.17 -8.37
N ASP A 171 -1.94 3.86 -8.52
CA ASP A 171 -2.46 2.67 -9.20
C ASP A 171 -1.81 1.38 -8.65
N ARG A 172 -0.80 0.86 -9.34
CA ARG A 172 -0.03 -0.34 -8.95
C ARG A 172 1.41 -0.04 -8.58
N ALA A 173 1.81 1.22 -8.58
CA ALA A 173 3.15 1.64 -8.21
C ALA A 173 3.18 2.11 -6.75
N LEU A 174 3.85 1.35 -5.88
CA LEU A 174 4.10 1.72 -4.50
C LEU A 174 5.48 2.35 -4.36
N LEU A 175 5.53 3.50 -3.75
CA LEU A 175 6.78 4.13 -3.31
C LEU A 175 6.82 4.17 -1.78
N ILE A 176 7.84 3.57 -1.21
CA ILE A 176 8.19 3.68 0.21
C ILE A 176 9.32 4.68 0.32
N ARG A 177 9.05 5.82 0.96
CA ARG A 177 10.03 6.90 1.14
C ARG A 177 10.12 7.28 2.60
N GLY A 178 11.35 7.46 3.11
CA GLY A 178 11.55 7.91 4.48
C GLY A 178 12.90 7.53 5.05
N THR A 179 12.97 7.46 6.36
CA THR A 179 14.16 7.06 7.09
C THR A 179 13.91 5.75 7.84
N MET A 180 14.90 4.90 7.89
CA MET A 180 14.89 3.65 8.65
C MET A 180 16.14 3.53 9.48
N ARG A 181 16.07 2.73 10.55
CA ARG A 181 17.15 2.57 11.53
C ARG A 181 18.34 1.79 11.03
N SER A 182 18.13 0.79 10.18
CA SER A 182 19.19 -0.11 9.77
C SER A 182 18.92 -0.74 8.42
N GLN A 183 20.01 -1.17 7.75
CA GLN A 183 19.94 -1.94 6.51
C GLN A 183 19.12 -3.22 6.69
N ARG A 184 19.28 -3.93 7.83
CA ARG A 184 18.52 -5.15 8.13
C ARG A 184 17.02 -4.91 8.16
N ALA A 185 16.56 -3.79 8.73
CA ALA A 185 15.14 -3.45 8.74
C ALA A 185 14.60 -3.25 7.31
N LEU A 186 15.40 -2.61 6.45
CA LEU A 186 15.08 -2.45 5.03
C LEU A 186 15.05 -3.80 4.30
N ASP A 187 16.04 -4.67 4.51
CA ASP A 187 16.10 -5.99 3.89
C ASP A 187 14.87 -6.84 4.27
N LEU A 188 14.51 -6.86 5.54
CA LEU A 188 13.31 -7.57 6.04
C LEU A 188 12.02 -6.98 5.47
N MET A 189 11.92 -5.65 5.34
CA MET A 189 10.79 -5.01 4.68
C MET A 189 10.69 -5.46 3.22
N GLN A 190 11.81 -5.46 2.50
CA GLN A 190 11.86 -5.90 1.11
C GLN A 190 11.44 -7.37 0.97
N GLU A 191 11.91 -8.26 1.84
CA GLU A 191 11.51 -9.69 1.85
C GLU A 191 10.01 -9.84 2.09
N ARG A 192 9.42 -9.12 3.04
CA ARG A 192 7.98 -9.17 3.31
C ARG A 192 7.14 -8.61 2.17
N MET A 193 7.63 -7.55 1.53
CA MET A 193 6.94 -6.95 0.38
C MET A 193 7.00 -7.82 -0.88
N VAL A 194 7.96 -8.75 -1.03
CA VAL A 194 7.99 -9.73 -2.12
C VAL A 194 6.77 -10.64 -2.08
N VAL A 195 6.31 -11.06 -0.89
CA VAL A 195 5.12 -11.92 -0.72
C VAL A 195 3.85 -11.25 -1.27
N VAL A 196 3.82 -9.92 -1.28
CA VAL A 196 2.67 -9.13 -1.77
C VAL A 196 2.85 -8.72 -3.24
N ALA A 197 4.07 -8.85 -3.80
CA ALA A 197 4.35 -8.57 -5.21
C ALA A 197 3.62 -9.53 -6.17
N ASP A 198 3.22 -10.72 -5.71
CA ASP A 198 2.36 -11.65 -6.46
C ASP A 198 0.97 -11.04 -6.80
N LEU A 199 0.61 -9.90 -6.19
CA LEU A 199 -0.59 -9.14 -6.50
C LEU A 199 -0.41 -8.14 -7.67
N ASP A 200 0.71 -8.22 -8.41
CA ASP A 200 1.02 -7.36 -9.56
C ASP A 200 1.18 -5.87 -9.20
N PHE A 201 1.81 -5.60 -8.03
CA PHE A 201 2.22 -4.26 -7.63
C PHE A 201 3.73 -4.07 -7.79
N ASN A 202 4.14 -2.89 -8.27
CA ASN A 202 5.54 -2.50 -8.37
C ASN A 202 5.96 -1.71 -7.12
N VAL A 203 6.89 -2.25 -6.34
CA VAL A 203 7.38 -1.60 -5.13
C VAL A 203 8.74 -0.97 -5.38
N SER A 204 8.88 0.29 -5.03
CA SER A 204 10.14 1.05 -5.09
C SER A 204 10.46 1.67 -3.73
N TYR A 205 11.76 1.83 -3.45
CA TYR A 205 12.27 2.27 -2.17
C TYR A 205 13.16 3.50 -2.35
N ASP A 206 12.82 4.57 -1.66
CA ASP A 206 13.62 5.81 -1.53
C ASP A 206 13.84 6.05 -0.03
N VAL A 207 14.63 5.15 0.57
CA VAL A 207 14.82 5.06 2.02
C VAL A 207 16.24 5.48 2.36
N SER A 208 16.35 6.45 3.25
CA SER A 208 17.63 6.87 3.84
C SER A 208 17.92 6.05 5.09
N LEU A 209 19.16 5.61 5.20
CA LEU A 209 19.70 4.93 6.38
C LEU A 209 20.67 5.84 7.10
N PRO A 210 20.89 5.66 8.41
CA PRO A 210 21.97 6.35 9.10
C PRO A 210 23.30 6.10 8.40
N GLU A 211 24.08 7.14 8.22
CA GLU A 211 25.43 6.99 7.70
C GLU A 211 26.26 6.23 8.75
N LEU A 212 26.66 5.03 8.43
CA LEU A 212 27.60 4.24 9.19
C LEU A 212 28.95 4.23 8.46
N SER A 213 30.04 4.32 9.19
CA SER A 213 31.37 4.08 8.62
C SER A 213 31.49 2.69 8.01
N ALA A 214 32.46 2.49 7.14
CA ALA A 214 32.71 1.17 6.54
C ALA A 214 32.90 0.08 7.62
N GLN A 215 33.49 0.44 8.75
CA GLN A 215 33.74 -0.46 9.86
C GLN A 215 32.45 -0.80 10.61
N ALA A 216 31.62 0.18 10.95
CA ALA A 216 30.32 -0.05 11.58
C ALA A 216 29.40 -0.88 10.69
N ARG A 217 29.41 -0.66 9.36
CA ARG A 217 28.68 -1.53 8.40
C ARG A 217 29.15 -2.97 8.43
N THR A 218 30.46 -3.20 8.49
CA THR A 218 31.04 -4.56 8.58
C THR A 218 30.60 -5.25 9.87
N CYS A 219 30.64 -4.54 10.99
CA CYS A 219 30.20 -5.03 12.30
C CYS A 219 28.69 -5.36 12.30
N GLN A 220 27.88 -4.49 11.75
CA GLN A 220 26.43 -4.74 11.64
C GLN A 220 26.15 -5.95 10.74
N ALA A 221 26.87 -6.11 9.63
CA ALA A 221 26.74 -7.27 8.77
C ALA A 221 27.12 -8.58 9.46
N GLU A 222 28.17 -8.57 10.31
CA GLU A 222 28.56 -9.72 11.12
C GLU A 222 27.49 -10.07 12.16
N ALA A 223 26.96 -9.08 12.86
CA ALA A 223 25.85 -9.26 13.80
C ALA A 223 24.61 -9.87 13.10
N ASN A 224 24.23 -9.33 11.96
CA ASN A 224 23.09 -9.84 11.19
C ASN A 224 23.29 -11.28 10.66
N ARG A 225 24.52 -11.71 10.48
CA ARG A 225 24.84 -13.08 10.02
C ARG A 225 24.78 -14.10 11.16
N ARG A 226 25.21 -13.73 12.36
CA ARG A 226 25.25 -14.64 13.52
C ARG A 226 23.92 -14.72 14.24
N VAL A 227 23.27 -13.56 14.46
CA VAL A 227 21.94 -13.52 15.07
C VAL A 227 20.88 -13.77 14.00
N ALA A 228 20.25 -14.94 14.05
CA ALA A 228 19.26 -15.32 13.06
C ALA A 228 18.01 -14.42 13.09
N PRO A 229 17.32 -14.20 11.93
CA PRO A 229 16.06 -13.49 11.90
C PRO A 229 15.02 -14.15 12.83
N GLY A 230 14.46 -13.35 13.75
CA GLY A 230 13.45 -13.83 14.71
C GLY A 230 14.02 -14.37 16.02
N GLU A 231 15.32 -14.53 16.16
CA GLU A 231 15.93 -14.71 17.46
C GLU A 231 15.80 -13.45 18.30
N THR A 232 15.37 -13.61 19.54
CA THR A 232 15.21 -12.50 20.47
C THR A 232 15.64 -12.91 21.88
N VAL A 233 16.10 -11.93 22.66
CA VAL A 233 16.36 -12.13 24.06
C VAL A 233 15.04 -12.43 24.78
N LEU A 234 14.96 -13.59 25.40
CA LEU A 234 13.78 -14.01 26.15
C LEU A 234 13.84 -13.47 27.58
N PHE A 235 12.68 -13.04 28.08
CA PHE A 235 12.48 -12.61 29.46
C PHE A 235 11.42 -13.48 30.12
N ASP A 236 11.45 -13.53 31.42
CA ASP A 236 10.37 -14.12 32.19
C ASP A 236 9.09 -13.31 32.01
N PHE A 237 7.93 -13.95 32.24
CA PHE A 237 6.64 -13.29 32.05
C PHE A 237 6.54 -12.01 32.91
N ASP A 238 6.16 -10.89 32.29
CA ASP A 238 6.00 -9.57 32.91
C ASP A 238 7.24 -9.12 33.74
N SER A 239 8.44 -9.47 33.26
CA SER A 239 9.71 -9.27 33.94
C SER A 239 10.75 -8.66 33.00
N ASP A 240 11.77 -8.07 33.62
CA ASP A 240 13.02 -7.61 33.00
C ASP A 240 14.18 -8.57 33.24
N VAL A 241 13.94 -9.72 33.90
CA VAL A 241 14.94 -10.76 34.11
C VAL A 241 15.15 -11.52 32.81
N VAL A 242 16.41 -11.50 32.32
CA VAL A 242 16.81 -12.25 31.12
C VAL A 242 16.76 -13.73 31.41
N HIS A 243 15.94 -14.46 30.63
CA HIS A 243 15.85 -15.91 30.72
C HIS A 243 17.19 -16.57 30.30
N GLU A 244 17.51 -17.73 30.87
CA GLU A 244 18.78 -18.43 30.59
C GLU A 244 19.01 -18.68 29.09
N ALA A 245 17.97 -19.06 28.37
CA ALA A 245 18.02 -19.23 26.92
C ALA A 245 18.33 -17.94 26.14
N GLY A 246 18.08 -16.75 26.70
CA GLY A 246 18.45 -15.47 26.12
C GLY A 246 19.92 -15.11 26.31
N ARG A 247 20.60 -15.73 27.26
CA ARG A 247 22.02 -15.44 27.57
C ARG A 247 22.96 -15.91 26.48
N GLU A 248 22.70 -17.06 25.86
CA GLU A 248 23.51 -17.57 24.74
C GLU A 248 23.57 -16.54 23.59
N LEU A 249 22.44 -15.93 23.27
CA LEU A 249 22.38 -14.88 22.25
C LEU A 249 23.18 -13.62 22.67
N LEU A 250 23.13 -13.25 23.96
CA LEU A 250 23.88 -12.09 24.46
C LEU A 250 25.39 -12.36 24.46
N ASP A 251 25.82 -13.58 24.72
CA ASP A 251 27.24 -13.98 24.64
C ASP A 251 27.75 -13.85 23.19
N GLU A 252 26.95 -14.22 22.18
CA GLU A 252 27.30 -13.99 20.79
C GLU A 252 27.40 -12.48 20.45
N VAL A 253 26.53 -11.67 21.02
CA VAL A 253 26.60 -10.20 20.85
C VAL A 253 27.89 -9.65 21.44
N VAL A 254 28.34 -10.15 22.60
CA VAL A 254 29.63 -9.78 23.23
C VAL A 254 30.80 -10.14 22.32
N GLU A 255 30.81 -11.37 21.76
CA GLU A 255 31.87 -11.80 20.84
C GLU A 255 31.96 -10.91 19.60
N ILE A 256 30.81 -10.57 19.01
CA ILE A 256 30.74 -9.67 17.83
C ILE A 256 31.24 -8.28 18.21
N ALA A 257 30.81 -7.76 19.35
CA ALA A 257 31.20 -6.43 19.82
C ALA A 257 32.69 -6.32 20.12
N ALA A 258 33.33 -7.45 20.53
CA ALA A 258 34.78 -7.53 20.74
C ALA A 258 35.58 -7.38 19.43
N LEU A 259 35.01 -7.81 18.30
CA LEU A 259 35.59 -7.60 16.96
C LEU A 259 35.45 -6.13 16.47
N CYS A 260 34.65 -5.35 17.17
CA CYS A 260 34.21 -4.01 16.74
C CYS A 260 34.39 -2.95 17.86
N PRO A 261 35.60 -2.74 18.39
CA PRO A 261 35.81 -1.92 19.59
C PRO A 261 35.45 -0.43 19.43
N GLN A 262 35.35 0.09 18.20
CA GLN A 262 35.01 1.49 17.93
C GLN A 262 33.50 1.73 17.72
N VAL A 263 32.71 0.68 17.69
CA VAL A 263 31.28 0.77 17.42
C VAL A 263 30.52 0.78 18.74
N ASN A 264 29.64 1.77 18.90
CA ASN A 264 28.69 1.79 19.99
C ASN A 264 27.47 0.92 19.64
N VAL A 265 26.80 0.40 20.66
CA VAL A 265 25.62 -0.46 20.49
C VAL A 265 24.45 0.16 21.24
N GLU A 266 23.39 0.47 20.51
CA GLU A 266 22.08 0.76 21.09
C GLU A 266 21.29 -0.52 21.23
N VAL A 267 20.75 -0.74 22.41
CA VAL A 267 19.83 -1.81 22.74
C VAL A 267 18.44 -1.24 22.84
N SER A 268 17.54 -1.65 21.94
CA SER A 268 16.16 -1.18 21.92
C SER A 268 15.21 -2.29 22.38
N GLY A 269 14.40 -2.00 23.41
CA GLY A 269 13.37 -2.90 23.90
C GLY A 269 12.01 -2.59 23.26
N HIS A 270 11.27 -3.64 22.88
CA HIS A 270 9.95 -3.54 22.30
C HIS A 270 8.94 -4.41 23.04
N THR A 271 7.67 -4.00 23.07
CA THR A 271 6.54 -4.77 23.59
C THR A 271 5.51 -5.02 22.49
N ASP A 272 4.55 -5.89 22.77
CA ASP A 272 3.29 -5.90 22.04
C ASP A 272 2.38 -4.73 22.49
N ALA A 273 1.22 -4.59 21.85
CA ALA A 273 0.29 -3.49 22.11
C ALA A 273 -0.70 -3.78 23.27
N VAL A 274 -0.50 -4.84 24.05
CA VAL A 274 -1.37 -5.14 25.20
C VAL A 274 -0.95 -4.33 26.40
N GLY A 275 -1.91 -3.72 27.10
CA GLY A 275 -1.66 -2.97 28.34
C GLY A 275 -1.53 -1.45 28.14
N ASP A 276 -1.10 -0.80 29.23
CA ASP A 276 -0.95 0.66 29.27
C ASP A 276 0.30 1.13 28.54
N LYS A 277 0.23 2.32 27.96
CA LYS A 277 1.31 2.93 27.19
C LYS A 277 2.57 3.14 27.99
N ASP A 278 2.43 3.87 29.09
CA ASP A 278 3.59 4.31 29.89
C ASP A 278 4.23 3.10 30.58
N TYR A 279 3.39 2.11 30.95
CA TYR A 279 3.87 0.82 31.44
C TYR A 279 4.71 0.09 30.40
N ASN A 280 4.26 -0.01 29.16
CA ASN A 280 4.99 -0.70 28.08
C ASN A 280 6.30 0.00 27.70
N ILE A 281 6.32 1.35 27.71
CA ILE A 281 7.58 2.09 27.55
C ILE A 281 8.53 1.76 28.68
N ALA A 282 8.11 1.88 29.92
CA ALA A 282 8.94 1.61 31.09
C ALA A 282 9.40 0.15 31.16
N LEU A 283 8.55 -0.82 30.78
CA LEU A 283 8.92 -2.25 30.73
C LEU A 283 9.98 -2.50 29.67
N SER A 284 9.80 -1.94 28.46
CA SER A 284 10.76 -2.10 27.37
C SER A 284 12.11 -1.44 27.67
N GLU A 285 12.10 -0.30 28.36
CA GLU A 285 13.32 0.39 28.80
C GLU A 285 14.06 -0.46 29.85
N ARG A 286 13.38 -0.95 30.91
CA ARG A 286 14.00 -1.85 31.90
C ARG A 286 14.59 -3.11 31.27
N ARG A 287 13.91 -3.70 30.27
CA ARG A 287 14.44 -4.86 29.53
C ARG A 287 15.71 -4.53 28.76
N ALA A 288 15.74 -3.38 28.08
CA ALA A 288 16.93 -2.90 27.39
C ALA A 288 18.07 -2.61 28.38
N GLU A 289 17.79 -2.00 29.54
CA GLU A 289 18.75 -1.77 30.62
C GLU A 289 19.30 -3.07 31.21
N ALA A 290 18.45 -4.08 31.40
CA ALA A 290 18.88 -5.41 31.89
C ALA A 290 19.83 -6.09 30.90
N VAL A 291 19.56 -5.96 29.59
CA VAL A 291 20.48 -6.45 28.55
C VAL A 291 21.79 -5.68 28.58
N VAL A 292 21.76 -4.35 28.65
CA VAL A 292 22.98 -3.53 28.78
C VAL A 292 23.77 -3.91 30.01
N ALA A 293 23.12 -4.12 31.15
CA ALA A 293 23.80 -4.57 32.37
C ALA A 293 24.49 -5.92 32.18
N TYR A 294 23.85 -6.88 31.53
CA TYR A 294 24.46 -8.17 31.20
C TYR A 294 25.68 -7.99 30.28
N LEU A 295 25.58 -7.18 29.21
CA LEU A 295 26.70 -6.96 28.29
C LEU A 295 27.90 -6.30 28.99
N VAL A 296 27.65 -5.39 29.94
CA VAL A 296 28.71 -4.76 30.77
C VAL A 296 29.35 -5.82 31.68
N GLU A 297 28.57 -6.68 32.35
CA GLU A 297 29.07 -7.76 33.19
C GLU A 297 29.90 -8.76 32.37
N ALA A 298 29.51 -9.02 31.13
CA ALA A 298 30.23 -9.85 30.17
C ALA A 298 31.48 -9.18 29.57
N GLY A 299 31.79 -7.93 29.95
CA GLY A 299 33.07 -7.25 29.64
C GLY A 299 32.98 -6.17 28.57
N MET A 300 31.80 -5.78 28.11
CA MET A 300 31.65 -4.62 27.22
C MET A 300 31.80 -3.32 28.03
N GLU A 301 32.44 -2.31 27.42
CA GLU A 301 32.57 -0.99 28.03
C GLU A 301 31.19 -0.26 28.09
N ALA A 302 30.80 0.19 29.28
CA ALA A 302 29.49 0.78 29.51
C ALA A 302 29.25 2.06 28.66
N ASN A 303 30.31 2.82 28.35
CA ASN A 303 30.24 4.03 27.51
C ASN A 303 29.93 3.72 26.03
N ARG A 304 30.02 2.48 25.62
CA ARG A 304 29.67 2.00 24.27
C ARG A 304 28.23 1.54 24.14
N LEU A 305 27.49 1.50 25.24
CA LEU A 305 26.17 0.91 25.32
C LEU A 305 25.12 1.97 25.65
N SER A 306 23.97 1.90 25.02
CA SER A 306 22.79 2.69 25.38
C SER A 306 21.54 1.82 25.37
N ALA A 307 20.62 2.06 26.30
CA ALA A 307 19.32 1.40 26.38
C ALA A 307 18.22 2.38 25.96
N VAL A 308 17.24 1.90 25.19
CA VAL A 308 16.08 2.69 24.77
C VAL A 308 14.82 1.82 24.84
N GLY A 309 13.79 2.32 25.55
CA GLY A 309 12.47 1.72 25.58
C GLY A 309 11.59 2.24 24.45
N MET A 310 11.20 1.37 23.53
CA MET A 310 10.33 1.72 22.39
C MET A 310 8.86 1.38 22.63
N GLY A 311 8.56 0.61 23.68
CA GLY A 311 7.21 0.09 23.89
C GLY A 311 6.71 -0.63 22.64
N PHE A 312 5.47 -0.38 22.24
CA PHE A 312 4.88 -0.93 21.01
C PHE A 312 4.83 0.07 19.84
N SER A 313 5.67 1.13 19.84
CA SER A 313 5.66 2.16 18.80
C SER A 313 6.15 1.69 17.43
N GLN A 314 6.80 0.53 17.37
CA GLN A 314 7.41 -0.02 16.17
C GLN A 314 7.10 -1.51 16.04
N PRO A 315 5.86 -1.86 15.69
CA PRO A 315 5.48 -3.25 15.52
C PRO A 315 6.13 -3.83 14.25
N VAL A 316 6.63 -5.06 14.34
CA VAL A 316 7.14 -5.85 13.19
C VAL A 316 6.11 -6.85 12.69
N ALA A 317 5.02 -7.04 13.44
CA ALA A 317 3.94 -7.96 13.12
C ALA A 317 2.60 -7.45 13.67
N ASP A 318 1.51 -8.07 13.23
CA ASP A 318 0.15 -7.70 13.61
C ASP A 318 -0.13 -7.99 15.10
N ASN A 319 -0.37 -6.94 15.89
CA ASN A 319 -0.71 -7.04 17.31
C ASN A 319 -2.09 -7.68 17.58
N SER A 320 -2.95 -7.82 16.59
CA SER A 320 -4.24 -8.49 16.73
C SER A 320 -4.10 -10.01 16.94
N THR A 321 -3.00 -10.60 16.47
CA THR A 321 -2.70 -12.02 16.59
C THR A 321 -1.68 -12.31 17.69
N GLU A 322 -1.80 -13.47 18.37
CA GLU A 322 -0.79 -13.88 19.37
C GLU A 322 0.58 -14.10 18.73
N ALA A 323 0.61 -14.70 17.54
CA ALA A 323 1.86 -14.90 16.79
C ALA A 323 2.57 -13.58 16.47
N GLY A 324 1.82 -12.55 16.07
CA GLY A 324 2.37 -11.22 15.83
C GLY A 324 2.82 -10.53 17.11
N ARG A 325 2.08 -10.66 18.20
CA ARG A 325 2.49 -10.13 19.51
C ARG A 325 3.81 -10.73 20.00
N VAL A 326 4.00 -12.04 19.81
CA VAL A 326 5.27 -12.70 20.14
C VAL A 326 6.43 -12.08 19.36
N GLN A 327 6.26 -11.79 18.08
CA GLN A 327 7.30 -11.14 17.27
C GLN A 327 7.57 -9.70 17.71
N ASN A 328 6.54 -8.99 18.19
CA ASN A 328 6.68 -7.62 18.65
C ASN A 328 7.42 -7.52 20.01
N ARG A 329 7.33 -8.54 20.86
CA ARG A 329 8.07 -8.62 22.12
C ARG A 329 9.53 -9.04 21.85
N ARG A 330 10.39 -8.07 21.57
CA ARG A 330 11.77 -8.31 21.13
C ARG A 330 12.76 -7.29 21.67
N ILE A 331 14.05 -7.65 21.58
CA ILE A 331 15.18 -6.74 21.71
C ILE A 331 15.85 -6.59 20.35
N GLU A 332 16.25 -5.37 20.01
CA GLU A 332 17.04 -5.08 18.83
C GLU A 332 18.40 -4.49 19.23
N PHE A 333 19.45 -4.86 18.49
CA PHE A 333 20.80 -4.33 18.63
C PHE A 333 21.16 -3.51 17.40
N ARG A 334 21.62 -2.28 17.63
CA ARG A 334 21.97 -1.35 16.58
C ARG A 334 23.37 -0.80 16.76
N ALA A 335 24.22 -0.92 15.72
CA ALA A 335 25.50 -0.23 15.68
C ALA A 335 25.28 1.29 15.56
N ARG A 336 25.98 2.06 16.36
CA ARG A 336 26.01 3.53 16.31
C ARG A 336 27.43 4.05 16.23
N GLU A 337 27.61 5.19 15.65
CA GLU A 337 28.83 5.99 15.71
C GLU A 337 28.72 7.05 16.79
N ASN A 338 29.88 7.48 17.30
CA ASN A 338 29.99 8.57 18.27
C ASN A 338 29.60 9.92 17.64
#